data_f00d321f0e75bea68d77cf9ce9ad0fc2
#
_entry.id   f00d321f0e75bea68d77cf9ce9ad0fc2
#
_cell.length_a   1.000
_cell.length_b   1.000
_cell.length_c   1.000
_cell.angle_alpha   90.00
_cell.angle_beta   90.00
_cell.angle_gamma   90.00
#
_symmetry.space_group_name_H-M   'P 1'
#
loop_
_entity.id
_entity.type
_entity.pdbx_description
1 polymer ?
#
loop_
_entity_poly.entity_id
_entity_poly.type
_entity_poly.pdbx_seq_one_letter_code
_entity_poly.pdbx_strand_id
1 'polypeptide(L)'
;MAVALRERLPVETSAIAPDLSCCQMNFQTGVVADDPYIGKSFGDVLQQPRESYRIGDKVTVAFVTGHPKNDLRTEKTFLEVVNIGKDGKQTPVTIATDNDWDTQYRWERVGISASKATISWTIPPGTEPGHYYIRHYGNAKNFWTQKISEIGGSTRAFEVLDPAP
;
A
#
# COMPACT_ATOMS: atom_id res chain seq x y z
N MET A 1 40.81 -45.00 -32.26
CA MET A 1 40.40 -43.59 -32.03
C MET A 1 39.07 -43.63 -31.33
N ALA A 2 39.06 -43.39 -30.01
CA ALA A 2 37.85 -43.34 -29.22
C ALA A 2 37.52 -41.88 -28.91
N VAL A 3 36.39 -41.40 -29.42
CA VAL A 3 35.90 -40.04 -29.14
C VAL A 3 35.07 -40.12 -27.88
N ALA A 4 35.57 -39.52 -26.80
CA ALA A 4 34.84 -39.39 -25.53
C ALA A 4 33.75 -38.34 -25.66
N LEU A 5 32.49 -38.76 -25.60
CA LEU A 5 31.36 -37.85 -25.35
C LEU A 5 31.46 -37.33 -23.92
N ARG A 6 31.70 -36.03 -23.76
CA ARG A 6 31.52 -35.33 -22.51
C ARG A 6 30.01 -35.12 -22.33
N GLU A 7 29.41 -35.87 -21.45
CA GLU A 7 28.08 -35.54 -20.91
C GLU A 7 28.18 -34.22 -20.15
N ARG A 8 27.40 -33.23 -20.60
CA ARG A 8 27.18 -31.99 -19.86
C ARG A 8 26.15 -32.29 -18.76
N LEU A 9 26.60 -32.26 -17.53
CA LEU A 9 25.72 -32.24 -16.37
C LEU A 9 24.78 -31.03 -16.46
N PRO A 10 23.50 -31.17 -16.14
CA PRO A 10 22.59 -30.03 -16.08
C PRO A 10 23.04 -29.11 -14.95
N VAL A 11 23.25 -27.86 -15.28
CA VAL A 11 23.43 -26.78 -14.28
C VAL A 11 22.11 -26.68 -13.56
N GLU A 12 22.01 -27.18 -12.34
CA GLU A 12 20.91 -26.82 -11.44
C GLU A 12 21.00 -25.32 -11.15
N THR A 13 20.19 -24.57 -11.86
CA THR A 13 19.91 -23.19 -11.51
C THR A 13 19.05 -23.26 -10.24
N SER A 14 19.70 -23.24 -9.09
CA SER A 14 19.02 -22.99 -7.82
C SER A 14 18.45 -21.59 -7.90
N ALA A 15 17.22 -21.47 -8.40
CA ALA A 15 16.44 -20.28 -8.26
C ALA A 15 16.20 -20.10 -6.75
N ILE A 16 16.89 -19.14 -6.15
CA ILE A 16 16.58 -18.68 -4.80
C ILE A 16 15.16 -18.15 -4.90
N ALA A 17 14.22 -18.94 -4.43
CA ALA A 17 12.85 -18.48 -4.28
C ALA A 17 12.88 -17.26 -3.36
N PRO A 18 12.26 -16.14 -3.75
CA PRO A 18 12.16 -15.00 -2.86
C PRO A 18 11.54 -15.47 -1.55
N ASP A 19 12.13 -15.07 -0.45
CA ASP A 19 11.61 -15.37 0.88
C ASP A 19 10.23 -14.73 1.05
N LEU A 20 9.20 -15.52 0.80
CA LEU A 20 7.80 -15.15 0.97
C LEU A 20 7.34 -15.32 2.42
N SER A 21 8.27 -15.42 3.37
CA SER A 21 7.95 -15.63 4.78
C SER A 21 7.11 -14.51 5.38
N CYS A 22 7.15 -13.32 4.82
CA CYS A 22 6.26 -12.23 5.23
C CYS A 22 4.81 -12.42 4.74
N CYS A 23 4.57 -13.34 3.78
CA CYS A 23 3.28 -13.60 3.15
C CYS A 23 2.81 -15.04 3.27
N GLN A 24 3.30 -15.80 4.26
CA GLN A 24 2.76 -17.13 4.54
C GLN A 24 1.34 -16.99 5.09
N MET A 25 0.43 -16.65 4.22
CA MET A 25 -0.98 -16.85 4.47
C MET A 25 -1.32 -18.29 4.14
N ASN A 26 -1.96 -18.94 5.10
CA ASN A 26 -2.42 -20.31 4.94
C ASN A 26 -3.45 -20.38 3.80
N PHE A 27 -2.99 -20.78 2.60
CA PHE A 27 -3.81 -20.89 1.39
C PHE A 27 -4.91 -21.98 1.49
N GLN A 28 -4.95 -22.73 2.58
CA GLN A 28 -5.88 -23.85 2.74
C GLN A 28 -7.28 -23.45 3.22
N THR A 29 -7.44 -22.31 3.84
CA THR A 29 -8.75 -21.82 4.22
C THR A 29 -9.22 -20.81 3.19
N GLY A 30 -10.04 -21.22 2.26
CA GLY A 30 -10.69 -20.42 1.21
C GLY A 30 -10.67 -18.91 1.35
N VAL A 31 -11.24 -18.19 0.42
CA VAL A 31 -11.23 -16.73 0.41
C VAL A 31 -11.84 -16.21 1.71
N VAL A 32 -11.02 -15.58 2.52
CA VAL A 32 -11.42 -15.04 3.82
C VAL A 32 -12.29 -13.82 3.59
N ALA A 33 -13.48 -13.81 4.17
CA ALA A 33 -14.34 -12.65 4.15
C ALA A 33 -13.75 -11.52 4.99
N ASP A 34 -14.03 -10.31 4.57
CA ASP A 34 -13.58 -9.08 5.22
C ASP A 34 -14.74 -8.44 5.97
N ASP A 35 -14.48 -8.01 7.20
CA ASP A 35 -15.34 -7.12 7.97
C ASP A 35 -14.56 -5.85 8.33
N PRO A 36 -15.18 -4.68 8.26
CA PRO A 36 -14.55 -3.48 8.76
C PRO A 36 -14.46 -3.50 10.29
N TYR A 37 -13.68 -2.62 10.87
CA TYR A 37 -13.67 -2.40 12.31
C TYR A 37 -15.07 -1.98 12.80
N ILE A 38 -15.42 -2.33 14.04
CA ILE A 38 -16.69 -1.95 14.64
C ILE A 38 -16.86 -0.42 14.57
N GLY A 39 -17.97 0.02 13.99
CA GLY A 39 -18.27 1.44 13.81
C GLY A 39 -17.46 2.14 12.71
N LYS A 40 -16.79 1.39 11.85
CA LYS A 40 -16.02 1.87 10.71
C LYS A 40 -16.52 1.25 9.43
N SER A 41 -16.18 1.90 8.31
CA SER A 41 -16.39 1.40 6.95
C SER A 41 -15.06 1.10 6.29
N PHE A 42 -15.06 0.28 5.25
CA PHE A 42 -13.88 0.11 4.41
C PHE A 42 -13.47 1.45 3.77
N GLY A 43 -12.16 1.75 3.82
CA GLY A 43 -11.61 3.02 3.38
C GLY A 43 -11.52 4.09 4.47
N ASP A 44 -12.16 3.89 5.61
CA ASP A 44 -12.06 4.83 6.73
C ASP A 44 -10.62 4.96 7.23
N VAL A 45 -10.24 6.19 7.58
CA VAL A 45 -8.92 6.48 8.13
C VAL A 45 -8.88 6.14 9.61
N LEU A 46 -7.98 5.23 9.99
CA LEU A 46 -7.70 4.84 11.37
C LEU A 46 -6.69 5.78 12.04
N GLN A 47 -5.73 6.26 11.26
CA GLN A 47 -4.70 7.18 11.69
C GLN A 47 -4.57 8.30 10.68
N GLN A 48 -4.90 9.52 11.09
CA GLN A 48 -4.74 10.73 10.30
C GLN A 48 -3.29 11.24 10.36
N PRO A 49 -2.81 11.96 9.34
CA PRO A 49 -1.52 12.63 9.39
C PRO A 49 -1.54 13.78 10.42
N ARG A 50 -0.37 14.23 10.83
CA ARG A 50 -0.21 15.51 11.55
C ARG A 50 -0.64 16.67 10.64
N GLU A 51 -0.76 17.87 11.19
CA GLU A 51 -1.15 19.06 10.41
C GLU A 51 -0.06 19.50 9.45
N SER A 52 1.22 19.33 9.83
CA SER A 52 2.36 19.75 9.01
C SER A 52 3.57 18.84 9.16
N TYR A 53 4.41 18.87 8.14
CA TYR A 53 5.66 18.12 8.02
C TYR A 53 6.72 18.95 7.32
N ARG A 54 7.97 18.55 7.43
CA ARG A 54 9.11 19.11 6.69
C ARG A 54 9.70 18.07 5.73
N ILE A 55 10.49 18.52 4.79
CA ILE A 55 11.28 17.64 3.91
C ILE A 55 12.14 16.71 4.78
N GLY A 56 12.13 15.42 4.46
CA GLY A 56 12.78 14.36 5.22
C GLY A 56 11.93 13.73 6.32
N ASP A 57 10.82 14.35 6.71
CA ASP A 57 9.88 13.76 7.65
C ASP A 57 9.16 12.56 7.02
N LYS A 58 8.76 11.61 7.87
CA LYS A 58 7.94 10.48 7.48
C LYS A 58 6.49 10.72 7.87
N VAL A 59 5.62 10.83 6.89
CA VAL A 59 4.16 10.81 7.06
C VAL A 59 3.74 9.36 7.22
N THR A 60 2.92 9.04 8.22
CA THR A 60 2.37 7.70 8.41
C THR A 60 0.87 7.80 8.69
N VAL A 61 0.10 7.07 7.92
CA VAL A 61 -1.36 7.02 8.01
C VAL A 61 -1.85 5.57 7.97
N ALA A 62 -3.06 5.32 8.41
CA ALA A 62 -3.63 3.97 8.39
C ALA A 62 -5.10 4.00 7.97
N PHE A 63 -5.52 2.94 7.26
CA PHE A 63 -6.86 2.79 6.70
C PHE A 63 -7.46 1.42 7.05
N VAL A 64 -8.77 1.38 7.14
CA VAL A 64 -9.53 0.12 7.10
C VAL A 64 -9.49 -0.41 5.68
N THR A 65 -9.02 -1.64 5.50
CA THR A 65 -8.90 -2.25 4.17
C THR A 65 -9.44 -3.68 4.14
N GLY A 66 -9.49 -4.27 2.95
CA GLY A 66 -9.76 -5.68 2.74
C GLY A 66 -8.50 -6.52 2.73
N HIS A 67 -8.67 -7.83 2.65
CA HIS A 67 -7.57 -8.78 2.58
C HIS A 67 -6.94 -8.75 1.18
N PRO A 68 -5.60 -8.73 1.04
CA PRO A 68 -4.92 -8.66 -0.26
C PRO A 68 -5.29 -9.77 -1.25
N LYS A 69 -5.68 -10.95 -0.76
CA LYS A 69 -6.20 -12.02 -1.65
C LYS A 69 -7.47 -11.66 -2.40
N ASN A 70 -8.23 -10.69 -1.91
CA ASN A 70 -9.44 -10.21 -2.55
C ASN A 70 -9.14 -9.07 -3.52
N ASP A 71 -7.90 -8.64 -3.60
CA ASP A 71 -7.52 -7.52 -4.43
C ASP A 71 -7.44 -7.91 -5.89
N LEU A 72 -8.21 -7.22 -6.72
CA LEU A 72 -8.25 -7.39 -8.17
C LEU A 72 -7.44 -6.32 -8.91
N ARG A 73 -6.67 -5.51 -8.17
CA ARG A 73 -5.94 -4.34 -8.71
C ARG A 73 -4.53 -4.69 -9.17
N THR A 74 -4.39 -5.72 -10.00
CA THR A 74 -3.09 -6.25 -10.42
C THR A 74 -2.20 -5.27 -11.18
N GLU A 75 -2.80 -4.23 -11.78
CA GLU A 75 -2.10 -3.21 -12.58
C GLU A 75 -2.40 -1.78 -12.12
N LYS A 76 -2.98 -1.64 -10.92
CA LYS A 76 -3.36 -0.33 -10.36
C LYS A 76 -2.67 -0.13 -9.01
N THR A 77 -2.44 1.12 -8.67
CA THR A 77 -1.83 1.49 -7.38
C THR A 77 -2.74 1.23 -6.18
N PHE A 78 -2.14 0.92 -5.03
CA PHE A 78 -2.81 0.81 -3.73
C PHE A 78 -2.79 2.12 -2.94
N LEU A 79 -1.92 3.05 -3.32
CA LEU A 79 -1.80 4.34 -2.68
C LEU A 79 -1.41 5.44 -3.67
N GLU A 80 -1.81 6.64 -3.33
CA GLU A 80 -1.36 7.86 -4.01
C GLU A 80 -1.05 8.94 -2.97
N VAL A 81 0.06 9.64 -3.18
CA VAL A 81 0.34 10.92 -2.53
C VAL A 81 -0.07 12.02 -3.50
N VAL A 82 -0.98 12.87 -3.09
CA VAL A 82 -1.62 13.85 -3.96
C VAL A 82 -1.33 15.26 -3.48
N ASN A 83 -0.82 16.10 -4.39
CA ASN A 83 -0.61 17.53 -4.18
C ASN A 83 -1.85 18.31 -4.62
N ILE A 84 -2.28 19.28 -3.81
CA ILE A 84 -3.40 20.20 -4.08
C ILE A 84 -2.98 21.66 -4.02
N GLY A 85 -1.68 21.92 -4.14
CA GLY A 85 -1.09 23.24 -4.23
C GLY A 85 -0.92 23.95 -2.89
N LYS A 86 -0.37 25.16 -2.94
CA LYS A 86 -0.05 25.95 -1.73
C LYS A 86 -1.28 26.39 -0.95
N ASP A 87 -2.36 26.66 -1.62
CA ASP A 87 -3.62 27.09 -1.02
C ASP A 87 -4.59 25.93 -0.70
N GLY A 88 -4.20 24.70 -1.01
CA GLY A 88 -5.02 23.50 -0.82
C GLY A 88 -6.26 23.42 -1.73
N LYS A 89 -6.30 24.21 -2.81
CA LYS A 89 -7.47 24.33 -3.71
C LYS A 89 -7.16 24.06 -5.18
N GLN A 90 -5.91 23.74 -5.51
CA GLN A 90 -5.53 23.44 -6.88
C GLN A 90 -6.03 22.06 -7.31
N THR A 91 -6.06 21.85 -8.62
CA THR A 91 -6.39 20.54 -9.19
C THR A 91 -5.46 19.47 -8.63
N PRO A 92 -6.01 18.38 -8.08
CA PRO A 92 -5.21 17.31 -7.49
C PRO A 92 -4.24 16.68 -8.51
N VAL A 93 -2.98 16.54 -8.12
CA VAL A 93 -1.94 15.90 -8.92
C VAL A 93 -1.28 14.80 -8.10
N THR A 94 -1.32 13.57 -8.59
CA THR A 94 -0.59 12.46 -7.99
C THR A 94 0.90 12.65 -8.20
N ILE A 95 1.68 12.65 -7.12
CA ILE A 95 3.13 12.86 -7.15
C ILE A 95 3.93 11.62 -6.76
N ALA A 96 3.32 10.67 -6.06
CA ALA A 96 3.93 9.40 -5.71
C ALA A 96 2.87 8.29 -5.58
N THR A 97 3.27 7.07 -5.83
CA THR A 97 2.46 5.85 -5.76
C THR A 97 3.22 4.75 -5.02
N ASP A 98 2.67 3.55 -4.93
CA ASP A 98 3.36 2.37 -4.36
C ASP A 98 4.56 1.87 -5.19
N ASN A 99 4.78 2.42 -6.37
CA ASN A 99 5.97 2.15 -7.19
C ASN A 99 7.17 3.08 -6.86
N ASP A 100 6.96 4.09 -6.02
CA ASP A 100 7.98 5.05 -5.67
C ASP A 100 8.75 4.62 -4.42
N TRP A 101 10.08 4.76 -4.42
CA TRP A 101 10.97 4.31 -3.34
C TRP A 101 10.76 5.01 -1.99
N ASP A 102 10.16 6.17 -1.99
CA ASP A 102 9.85 7.00 -0.83
C ASP A 102 8.51 6.64 -0.17
N THR A 103 7.73 5.73 -0.77
CA THR A 103 6.50 5.21 -0.23
C THR A 103 6.67 3.80 0.31
N GLN A 104 5.84 3.44 1.30
CA GLN A 104 5.76 2.09 1.83
C GLN A 104 4.30 1.74 2.08
N TYR A 105 3.90 0.54 1.69
CA TYR A 105 2.62 -0.06 1.98
C TYR A 105 2.80 -1.29 2.87
N ARG A 106 2.07 -1.34 3.99
CA ARG A 106 2.07 -2.49 4.89
C ARG A 106 0.64 -2.88 5.21
N TRP A 107 0.31 -4.11 4.91
CA TRP A 107 -0.95 -4.72 5.31
C TRP A 107 -0.77 -5.57 6.57
N GLU A 108 -1.77 -5.55 7.44
CA GLU A 108 -1.84 -6.46 8.59
C GLU A 108 -3.28 -6.89 8.89
N ARG A 109 -3.44 -8.13 9.32
CA ARG A 109 -4.71 -8.66 9.80
C ARG A 109 -4.89 -8.27 11.26
N VAL A 110 -6.08 -7.78 11.60
CA VAL A 110 -6.45 -7.40 12.96
C VAL A 110 -7.65 -8.22 13.39
N GLY A 111 -7.44 -9.10 14.37
CA GLY A 111 -8.47 -10.07 14.78
C GLY A 111 -8.75 -11.10 13.67
N ILE A 112 -10.02 -11.49 13.54
CA ILE A 112 -10.43 -12.59 12.65
C ILE A 112 -10.68 -12.09 11.23
N SER A 113 -11.32 -10.93 11.05
CA SER A 113 -11.85 -10.48 9.75
C SER A 113 -11.47 -9.06 9.37
N ALA A 114 -11.01 -8.23 10.30
CA ALA A 114 -10.60 -6.86 10.01
C ALA A 114 -9.16 -6.79 9.48
N SER A 115 -8.89 -5.81 8.63
CA SER A 115 -7.59 -5.57 8.06
C SER A 115 -7.22 -4.09 8.11
N LYS A 116 -5.94 -3.81 8.28
CA LYS A 116 -5.38 -2.47 8.32
C LYS A 116 -4.29 -2.32 7.26
N ALA A 117 -4.37 -1.26 6.48
CA ALA A 117 -3.30 -0.79 5.60
C ALA A 117 -2.60 0.39 6.26
N THR A 118 -1.30 0.27 6.50
CA THR A 118 -0.45 1.37 6.95
C THR A 118 0.35 1.86 5.75
N ILE A 119 0.22 3.14 5.44
CA ILE A 119 0.92 3.81 4.35
C ILE A 119 1.88 4.81 4.96
N SER A 120 3.12 4.79 4.50
CA SER A 120 4.12 5.77 4.87
C SER A 120 4.71 6.43 3.63
N TRP A 121 4.98 7.72 3.72
CA TRP A 121 5.67 8.50 2.72
C TRP A 121 6.77 9.32 3.39
N THR A 122 8.01 9.09 2.95
CA THR A 122 9.15 9.91 3.37
C THR A 122 9.29 11.06 2.39
N ILE A 123 9.07 12.29 2.84
CA ILE A 123 9.04 13.47 1.98
C ILE A 123 10.43 13.68 1.37
N PRO A 124 10.59 13.46 0.03
CA PRO A 124 11.90 13.53 -0.59
C PRO A 124 12.37 14.99 -0.74
N PRO A 125 13.70 15.20 -0.84
CA PRO A 125 14.25 16.49 -1.24
C PRO A 125 13.66 16.96 -2.58
N GLY A 126 13.35 18.25 -2.68
CA GLY A 126 12.75 18.82 -3.88
C GLY A 126 11.23 18.77 -3.94
N THR A 127 10.59 18.20 -2.90
CA THR A 127 9.13 18.31 -2.77
C THR A 127 8.72 19.78 -2.60
N GLU A 128 7.78 20.23 -3.40
CA GLU A 128 7.26 21.61 -3.32
C GLU A 128 6.47 21.81 -2.03
N PRO A 129 6.67 22.93 -1.31
CA PRO A 129 5.82 23.28 -0.19
C PRO A 129 4.36 23.46 -0.62
N GLY A 130 3.43 22.98 0.21
CA GLY A 130 2.01 23.03 -0.11
C GLY A 130 1.19 22.00 0.65
N HIS A 131 -0.04 21.81 0.21
CA HIS A 131 -0.97 20.89 0.82
C HIS A 131 -1.02 19.57 0.07
N TYR A 132 -1.08 18.49 0.84
CA TYR A 132 -1.05 17.12 0.36
C TYR A 132 -2.09 16.29 1.10
N TYR A 133 -2.52 15.18 0.50
CA TYR A 133 -3.24 14.11 1.18
C TYR A 133 -2.81 12.75 0.63
N ILE A 134 -3.04 11.71 1.40
CA ILE A 134 -2.78 10.34 1.00
C ILE A 134 -4.09 9.63 0.73
N ARG A 135 -4.16 8.94 -0.41
CA ARG A 135 -5.29 8.12 -0.84
C ARG A 135 -4.92 6.65 -0.81
N HIS A 136 -5.83 5.83 -0.36
CA HIS A 136 -5.70 4.38 -0.38
C HIS A 136 -6.80 3.76 -1.25
N TYR A 137 -6.43 2.68 -1.92
CA TYR A 137 -7.33 1.86 -2.72
C TYR A 137 -7.15 0.39 -2.38
N GLY A 138 -8.18 -0.41 -2.54
CA GLY A 138 -8.15 -1.84 -2.33
C GLY A 138 -9.44 -2.52 -2.74
N ASN A 139 -9.60 -3.78 -2.37
CA ASN A 139 -10.81 -4.55 -2.56
C ASN A 139 -11.16 -5.29 -1.28
N ALA A 140 -12.46 -5.42 -0.99
CA ALA A 140 -12.97 -6.18 0.14
C ALA A 140 -14.04 -7.17 -0.30
N LYS A 141 -14.03 -8.36 0.30
CA LYS A 141 -15.02 -9.40 0.05
C LYS A 141 -16.06 -9.45 1.15
N ASN A 142 -17.29 -9.13 0.82
CA ASN A 142 -18.40 -9.20 1.77
C ASN A 142 -18.64 -10.66 2.22
N PHE A 143 -18.76 -10.86 3.53
CA PHE A 143 -18.98 -12.17 4.13
C PHE A 143 -20.26 -12.85 3.63
N TRP A 144 -21.35 -12.11 3.58
CA TRP A 144 -22.68 -12.66 3.28
C TRP A 144 -22.92 -12.86 1.78
N THR A 145 -22.56 -11.86 0.99
CA THR A 145 -22.83 -11.89 -0.46
C THR A 145 -21.71 -12.53 -1.26
N GLN A 146 -20.53 -12.75 -0.65
CA GLN A 146 -19.32 -13.24 -1.30
C GLN A 146 -18.83 -12.32 -2.44
N LYS A 147 -19.41 -11.13 -2.56
CA LYS A 147 -19.06 -10.17 -3.61
C LYS A 147 -17.82 -9.37 -3.22
N ILE A 148 -16.89 -9.23 -4.16
CA ILE A 148 -15.73 -8.36 -4.04
C ILE A 148 -16.11 -6.98 -4.58
N SER A 149 -15.82 -5.95 -3.79
CA SER A 149 -16.08 -4.54 -4.14
C SER A 149 -14.83 -3.72 -3.98
N GLU A 150 -14.65 -2.72 -4.83
CA GLU A 150 -13.58 -1.73 -4.68
C GLU A 150 -13.82 -0.89 -3.43
N ILE A 151 -12.75 -0.57 -2.74
CA ILE A 151 -12.74 0.32 -1.59
C ILE A 151 -11.74 1.44 -1.82
N GLY A 152 -11.98 2.59 -1.23
CA GLY A 152 -11.06 3.72 -1.30
C GLY A 152 -11.30 4.67 -0.14
N GLY A 153 -10.24 5.36 0.27
CA GLY A 153 -10.29 6.35 1.32
C GLY A 153 -9.19 7.40 1.14
N SER A 154 -9.39 8.56 1.73
CA SER A 154 -8.43 9.65 1.70
C SER A 154 -8.25 10.25 3.09
N THR A 155 -7.04 10.65 3.43
CA THR A 155 -6.77 11.39 4.66
C THR A 155 -7.29 12.84 4.56
N ARG A 156 -7.33 13.51 5.69
CA ARG A 156 -7.35 14.99 5.67
C ARG A 156 -6.08 15.51 5.00
N ALA A 157 -6.15 16.75 4.49
CA ALA A 157 -4.96 17.42 3.99
C ALA A 157 -3.99 17.75 5.12
N PHE A 158 -2.71 17.73 4.79
CA PHE A 158 -1.60 18.19 5.64
C PHE A 158 -0.68 19.11 4.84
N GLU A 159 0.09 19.92 5.52
CA GLU A 159 0.99 20.88 4.90
C GLU A 159 2.42 20.34 4.89
N VAL A 160 3.10 20.49 3.76
CA VAL A 160 4.55 20.33 3.65
C VAL A 160 5.16 21.73 3.65
N LEU A 161 5.95 22.02 4.67
CA LEU A 161 6.60 23.30 4.89
C LEU A 161 7.92 23.41 4.14
N ASP A 162 8.32 24.63 3.86
CA ASP A 162 9.66 24.93 3.36
C ASP A 162 10.73 24.26 4.24
N PRO A 163 11.87 23.86 3.65
CA PRO A 163 13.00 23.42 4.45
C PRO A 163 13.38 24.51 5.45
N ALA A 164 13.76 24.09 6.66
CA ALA A 164 14.22 25.05 7.67
C ALA A 164 15.42 25.83 7.12
N PRO A 165 15.51 27.14 7.40
CA PRO A 165 16.63 27.98 6.98
C PRO A 165 17.96 27.49 7.53
#